data_4c277286f0f7f30f6087d95d17ab40ba
#
_entry.id   4c277286f0f7f30f6087d95d17ab40ba
#
_cell.length_a   1.000
_cell.length_b   1.000
_cell.length_c   1.000
_cell.angle_alpha   90.00
_cell.angle_beta   90.00
_cell.angle_gamma   90.00
#
_symmetry.space_group_name_H-M   'P 1'
#
loop_
_entity.id
_entity.type
_entity.pdbx_description
1 polymer ?
#
loop_
_entity_poly.entity_id
_entity_poly.type
_entity_poly.pdbx_seq_one_letter_code
_entity_poly.pdbx_strand_id
1 'polypeptide(L)'
;MKIISALKNKEMIEQIIPFVDGITLGCQFSSYSDGTYSVEEIKCIYQILSKSNKKTFILLNFIMHENDIDDVRNFINEFENEEVYFIFQDLGILRILSSLNKSKYGIYNPLTMITNYRDIQAYESFSLDAVSLSNEIPLKDVELCSTYFKDIFYLGFGYHPMYQTYRYLLSLYKEHSGLDFTNDNLMLQEATRENDRCPIIENKYGTIVFRTGVISNLEKIELLENVKYLYLDSIFVDENKYLNVLETYFKVVNNLISKEEGAKVISSLNLTINNQFMDVDSVYNPKEFE
;
A
#
# COMPACT_ATOMS: atom_id res chain seq x y z
N MET A 1 -9.84 7.42 -12.28
CA MET A 1 -8.84 6.70 -11.48
C MET A 1 -7.49 7.37 -11.63
N LYS A 2 -6.71 7.53 -10.53
CA LYS A 2 -5.37 8.13 -10.52
C LYS A 2 -4.37 7.08 -10.05
N ILE A 3 -3.22 6.98 -10.71
CA ILE A 3 -2.16 6.03 -10.36
C ILE A 3 -1.24 6.66 -9.32
N ILE A 4 -1.08 6.00 -8.17
CA ILE A 4 -0.16 6.37 -7.10
C ILE A 4 0.91 5.28 -6.99
N SER A 5 2.18 5.68 -7.01
CA SER A 5 3.32 4.75 -6.96
C SER A 5 4.10 4.89 -5.67
N ALA A 6 4.60 3.79 -5.13
CA ALA A 6 5.69 3.82 -4.16
C ALA A 6 6.99 4.33 -4.82
N LEU A 7 7.86 4.95 -4.02
CA LEU A 7 9.20 5.36 -4.43
C LEU A 7 10.26 4.54 -3.68
N LYS A 8 11.03 3.77 -4.42
CA LYS A 8 12.11 2.94 -3.89
C LYS A 8 13.36 3.76 -3.57
N ASN A 9 13.80 4.55 -4.53
CA ASN A 9 14.92 5.47 -4.39
C ASN A 9 14.69 6.75 -5.19
N LYS A 10 15.46 7.81 -4.88
CA LYS A 10 15.28 9.15 -5.48
C LYS A 10 15.62 9.17 -6.98
N GLU A 11 16.53 8.34 -7.41
CA GLU A 11 17.00 8.26 -8.79
C GLU A 11 15.90 7.82 -9.75
N MET A 12 14.88 7.14 -9.22
CA MET A 12 13.72 6.71 -10.01
C MET A 12 12.70 7.81 -10.27
N ILE A 13 12.76 8.95 -9.58
CA ILE A 13 11.70 9.98 -9.64
C ILE A 13 11.41 10.40 -11.09
N GLU A 14 12.44 10.73 -11.86
CA GLU A 14 12.27 11.19 -13.25
C GLU A 14 11.70 10.10 -14.16
N GLN A 15 11.98 8.83 -13.87
CA GLN A 15 11.47 7.68 -14.63
C GLN A 15 10.01 7.37 -14.28
N ILE A 16 9.59 7.63 -13.02
CA ILE A 16 8.24 7.34 -12.51
C ILE A 16 7.23 8.46 -12.84
N ILE A 17 7.61 9.71 -12.73
CA ILE A 17 6.74 10.88 -12.92
C ILE A 17 5.83 10.80 -14.17
N PRO A 18 6.30 10.33 -15.34
CA PRO A 18 5.45 10.26 -16.52
C PRO A 18 4.24 9.31 -16.40
N PHE A 19 4.32 8.33 -15.51
CA PHE A 19 3.34 7.23 -15.42
C PHE A 19 2.38 7.35 -14.22
N VAL A 20 2.55 8.35 -13.36
CA VAL A 20 1.80 8.46 -12.10
C VAL A 20 1.15 9.81 -11.90
N ASP A 21 0.14 9.87 -11.04
CA ASP A 21 -0.50 11.10 -10.56
C ASP A 21 0.03 11.53 -9.18
N GLY A 22 0.76 10.65 -8.51
CA GLY A 22 1.41 10.94 -7.24
C GLY A 22 2.35 9.84 -6.79
N ILE A 23 3.17 10.17 -5.80
CA ILE A 23 4.21 9.28 -5.26
C ILE A 23 4.05 9.16 -3.75
N THR A 24 4.17 7.92 -3.27
CA THR A 24 4.15 7.57 -1.85
C THR A 24 5.56 7.41 -1.32
N LEU A 25 5.84 8.09 -0.22
CA LEU A 25 7.14 8.13 0.45
C LEU A 25 7.04 7.48 1.83
N GLY A 26 7.94 6.56 2.12
CA GLY A 26 8.15 6.09 3.49
C GLY A 26 8.87 7.15 4.32
N CYS A 27 8.67 7.11 5.62
CA CYS A 27 9.31 7.98 6.58
C CYS A 27 9.66 7.24 7.87
N GLN A 28 10.17 7.95 8.86
CA GLN A 28 10.48 7.35 10.17
C GLN A 28 9.31 6.67 10.88
N PHE A 29 8.06 6.96 10.46
CA PHE A 29 6.81 6.36 10.97
C PHE A 29 6.21 5.33 10.00
N SER A 30 7.00 4.82 9.06
CA SER A 30 6.56 3.73 8.19
C SER A 30 7.06 2.40 8.73
N SER A 31 6.13 1.50 9.05
CA SER A 31 6.46 0.15 9.49
C SER A 31 7.00 -0.72 8.36
N TYR A 32 6.59 -0.42 7.15
CA TYR A 32 7.15 -0.97 5.91
C TYR A 32 7.04 0.06 4.79
N SER A 33 8.06 0.12 3.99
CA SER A 33 8.15 0.90 2.75
C SER A 33 9.40 0.46 2.00
N ASP A 34 9.43 0.70 0.71
CA ASP A 34 10.60 0.36 -0.10
C ASP A 34 11.75 1.37 0.08
N GLY A 35 11.40 2.65 0.29
CA GLY A 35 12.34 3.73 0.64
C GLY A 35 11.88 4.50 1.86
N THR A 36 12.83 4.94 2.68
CA THR A 36 12.58 5.79 3.86
C THR A 36 13.33 7.10 3.71
N TYR A 37 12.62 8.22 3.87
CA TYR A 37 13.12 9.57 3.60
C TYR A 37 13.01 10.45 4.83
N SER A 38 14.00 11.34 5.04
CA SER A 38 13.95 12.38 6.07
C SER A 38 12.94 13.48 5.69
N VAL A 39 12.60 14.34 6.63
CA VAL A 39 11.71 15.49 6.39
C VAL A 39 12.25 16.38 5.27
N GLU A 40 13.55 16.67 5.27
CA GLU A 40 14.22 17.50 4.26
C GLU A 40 14.15 16.86 2.89
N GLU A 41 14.37 15.55 2.83
CA GLU A 41 14.28 14.80 1.57
C GLU A 41 12.85 14.77 1.03
N ILE A 42 11.85 14.57 1.88
CA ILE A 42 10.44 14.64 1.51
C ILE A 42 10.08 16.02 0.97
N LYS A 43 10.53 17.11 1.63
CA LYS A 43 10.31 18.48 1.15
C LYS A 43 10.97 18.71 -0.20
N CYS A 44 12.18 18.22 -0.43
CA CYS A 44 12.84 18.29 -1.75
C CYS A 44 12.06 17.51 -2.83
N ILE A 45 11.61 16.30 -2.53
CA ILE A 45 10.80 15.49 -3.44
C ILE A 45 9.46 16.18 -3.73
N TYR A 46 8.79 16.72 -2.70
CA TYR A 46 7.56 17.50 -2.85
C TYR A 46 7.72 18.65 -3.86
N GLN A 47 8.84 19.38 -3.79
CA GLN A 47 9.09 20.48 -4.74
C GLN A 47 9.23 20.00 -6.19
N ILE A 48 9.83 18.83 -6.41
CA ILE A 48 9.93 18.20 -7.75
C ILE A 48 8.55 17.80 -8.24
N LEU A 49 7.78 17.10 -7.41
CA LEU A 49 6.45 16.60 -7.74
C LEU A 49 5.45 17.74 -7.98
N SER A 50 5.48 18.77 -7.14
CA SER A 50 4.62 19.94 -7.27
C SER A 50 4.85 20.69 -8.60
N LYS A 51 6.11 20.85 -9.06
CA LYS A 51 6.43 21.42 -10.37
C LYS A 51 5.86 20.60 -11.52
N SER A 52 5.71 19.28 -11.34
CA SER A 52 5.14 18.34 -12.31
C SER A 52 3.63 18.14 -12.11
N ASN A 53 2.99 18.92 -11.23
CA ASN A 53 1.57 18.77 -10.85
C ASN A 53 1.21 17.36 -10.36
N LYS A 54 2.13 16.75 -9.59
CA LYS A 54 1.94 15.41 -8.98
C LYS A 54 1.77 15.53 -7.47
N LYS A 55 0.96 14.65 -6.89
CA LYS A 55 0.70 14.62 -5.45
C LYS A 55 1.82 13.91 -4.70
N THR A 56 2.07 14.37 -3.47
CA THR A 56 2.99 13.71 -2.53
C THR A 56 2.19 13.06 -1.40
N PHE A 57 2.44 11.78 -1.17
CA PHE A 57 1.83 11.00 -0.11
C PHE A 57 2.91 10.50 0.84
N ILE A 58 2.66 10.55 2.15
CA ILE A 58 3.54 10.03 3.20
C ILE A 58 2.87 8.84 3.88
N LEU A 59 3.60 7.73 4.04
CA LEU A 59 3.12 6.54 4.74
C LEU A 59 3.31 6.69 6.25
N LEU A 60 2.21 6.60 7.00
CA LEU A 60 2.17 6.50 8.45
C LEU A 60 1.50 5.17 8.83
N ASN A 61 2.02 4.06 8.28
CA ASN A 61 1.43 2.72 8.34
C ASN A 61 1.97 1.88 9.51
N PHE A 62 2.09 2.48 10.68
CA PHE A 62 2.54 1.78 11.90
C PHE A 62 1.43 1.77 12.97
N ILE A 63 1.55 0.87 13.93
CA ILE A 63 0.69 0.85 15.12
C ILE A 63 1.25 1.87 16.11
N MET A 64 0.48 2.94 16.38
CA MET A 64 0.90 4.04 17.24
C MET A 64 0.72 3.70 18.72
N HIS A 65 1.67 4.07 19.55
CA HIS A 65 1.60 4.03 21.01
C HIS A 65 1.52 5.42 21.61
N GLU A 66 1.17 5.49 22.89
CA GLU A 66 1.03 6.77 23.63
C GLU A 66 2.27 7.67 23.49
N ASN A 67 3.47 7.07 23.52
CA ASN A 67 4.73 7.80 23.41
C ASN A 67 5.00 8.38 22.02
N ASP A 68 4.29 7.92 20.98
CA ASP A 68 4.48 8.35 19.60
C ASP A 68 3.63 9.60 19.25
N ILE A 69 2.62 9.92 20.08
CA ILE A 69 1.59 10.92 19.74
C ILE A 69 2.20 12.30 19.45
N ASP A 70 3.07 12.79 20.32
CA ASP A 70 3.68 14.11 20.15
C ASP A 70 4.67 14.14 18.98
N ASP A 71 5.44 13.07 18.79
CA ASP A 71 6.39 12.95 17.69
C ASP A 71 5.68 12.91 16.35
N VAL A 72 4.58 12.16 16.22
CA VAL A 72 3.74 12.14 15.00
C VAL A 72 3.11 13.49 14.74
N ARG A 73 2.59 14.17 15.78
CA ARG A 73 2.03 15.52 15.66
C ARG A 73 3.08 16.51 15.14
N ASN A 74 4.28 16.49 15.73
CA ASN A 74 5.39 17.35 15.34
C ASN A 74 5.80 17.08 13.89
N PHE A 75 5.91 15.79 13.52
CA PHE A 75 6.24 15.39 12.15
C PHE A 75 5.20 15.90 11.13
N ILE A 76 3.91 15.79 11.42
CA ILE A 76 2.84 16.29 10.52
C ILE A 76 2.91 17.82 10.39
N ASN A 77 3.26 18.53 11.47
CA ASN A 77 3.43 19.98 11.47
C ASN A 77 4.62 20.46 10.62
N GLU A 78 5.65 19.63 10.43
CA GLU A 78 6.74 19.96 9.51
C GLU A 78 6.27 20.26 8.08
N PHE A 79 5.09 19.77 7.71
CA PHE A 79 4.45 19.97 6.40
C PHE A 79 3.26 20.93 6.46
N GLU A 80 3.28 21.93 7.37
CA GLU A 80 2.16 22.85 7.55
C GLU A 80 1.81 23.62 6.26
N ASN A 81 2.84 24.02 5.50
CA ASN A 81 2.72 24.85 4.31
C ASN A 81 2.70 24.06 3.00
N GLU A 82 2.85 22.74 3.05
CA GLU A 82 2.87 21.87 1.89
C GLU A 82 1.56 21.09 1.74
N GLU A 83 1.11 20.93 0.50
CA GLU A 83 -0.04 20.05 0.18
C GLU A 83 0.41 18.60 0.10
N VAL A 84 0.67 18.01 1.27
CA VAL A 84 1.11 16.63 1.43
C VAL A 84 -0.01 15.80 2.02
N TYR A 85 -0.23 14.60 1.48
CA TYR A 85 -1.25 13.65 1.92
C TYR A 85 -0.64 12.60 2.84
N PHE A 86 -1.40 12.12 3.84
CA PHE A 86 -0.95 11.15 4.82
C PHE A 86 -1.79 9.87 4.71
N ILE A 87 -1.14 8.76 4.34
CA ILE A 87 -1.76 7.44 4.32
C ILE A 87 -1.50 6.79 5.68
N PHE A 88 -2.53 6.55 6.46
CA PHE A 88 -2.41 6.07 7.84
C PHE A 88 -3.35 4.92 8.15
N GLN A 89 -2.97 4.07 9.12
CA GLN A 89 -3.80 2.94 9.57
C GLN A 89 -4.33 3.11 10.99
N ASP A 90 -3.72 3.96 11.82
CA ASP A 90 -4.12 4.15 13.22
C ASP A 90 -5.09 5.33 13.38
N LEU A 91 -6.21 5.12 14.09
CA LEU A 91 -7.21 6.17 14.32
C LEU A 91 -6.71 7.33 15.19
N GLY A 92 -5.65 7.12 15.98
CA GLY A 92 -4.98 8.19 16.71
C GLY A 92 -4.42 9.25 15.75
N ILE A 93 -3.89 8.83 14.57
CA ILE A 93 -3.41 9.74 13.54
C ILE A 93 -4.58 10.56 12.96
N LEU A 94 -5.76 9.94 12.76
CA LEU A 94 -6.96 10.68 12.36
C LEU A 94 -7.29 11.80 13.34
N ARG A 95 -7.20 11.51 14.64
CA ARG A 95 -7.45 12.53 15.69
C ARG A 95 -6.41 13.66 15.66
N ILE A 96 -5.14 13.33 15.40
CA ILE A 96 -4.09 14.34 15.22
C ILE A 96 -4.39 15.21 14.00
N LEU A 97 -4.65 14.61 12.83
CA LEU A 97 -4.99 15.34 11.60
C LEU A 97 -6.21 16.26 11.79
N SER A 98 -7.25 15.76 12.47
CA SER A 98 -8.45 16.55 12.77
C SER A 98 -8.12 17.74 13.66
N SER A 99 -7.29 17.58 14.69
CA SER A 99 -6.87 18.66 15.59
C SER A 99 -6.02 19.74 14.89
N LEU A 100 -5.37 19.37 13.80
CA LEU A 100 -4.55 20.25 12.97
C LEU A 100 -5.31 20.82 11.75
N ASN A 101 -6.61 20.56 11.62
CA ASN A 101 -7.44 20.89 10.45
C ASN A 101 -6.89 20.33 9.12
N LYS A 102 -6.21 19.19 9.18
CA LYS A 102 -5.58 18.50 8.04
C LYS A 102 -6.31 17.23 7.60
N SER A 103 -7.51 16.93 8.11
CA SER A 103 -8.27 15.71 7.76
C SER A 103 -8.44 15.52 6.25
N LYS A 104 -8.64 16.62 5.49
CA LYS A 104 -8.77 16.59 4.03
C LYS A 104 -7.52 16.09 3.28
N TYR A 105 -6.41 15.95 3.95
CA TYR A 105 -5.17 15.37 3.42
C TYR A 105 -4.94 13.94 3.95
N GLY A 106 -5.88 13.40 4.71
CA GLY A 106 -5.80 12.05 5.27
C GLY A 106 -6.37 11.00 4.33
N ILE A 107 -5.69 9.86 4.22
CA ILE A 107 -6.17 8.64 3.60
C ILE A 107 -6.13 7.55 4.66
N TYR A 108 -7.30 7.05 5.05
CA TYR A 108 -7.39 5.98 6.05
C TYR A 108 -7.25 4.61 5.37
N ASN A 109 -6.18 3.91 5.70
CA ASN A 109 -5.88 2.57 5.20
C ASN A 109 -5.68 1.57 6.35
N PRO A 110 -6.75 1.04 6.93
CA PRO A 110 -6.68 0.06 8.03
C PRO A 110 -6.41 -1.38 7.55
N LEU A 111 -5.92 -1.57 6.33
CA LEU A 111 -5.63 -2.85 5.68
C LEU A 111 -6.89 -3.73 5.49
N THR A 112 -7.31 -4.49 6.50
CA THR A 112 -8.38 -5.51 6.38
C THR A 112 -9.73 -5.09 6.96
N MET A 113 -9.82 -3.91 7.59
CA MET A 113 -10.97 -3.57 8.44
C MET A 113 -12.20 -3.07 7.70
N ILE A 114 -12.06 -2.51 6.50
CA ILE A 114 -13.18 -1.89 5.75
C ILE A 114 -13.58 -2.80 4.60
N THR A 115 -14.74 -3.42 4.69
CA THR A 115 -15.19 -4.46 3.75
C THR A 115 -16.48 -4.14 3.01
N ASN A 116 -17.16 -3.04 3.35
CA ASN A 116 -18.44 -2.67 2.74
C ASN A 116 -18.64 -1.15 2.76
N TYR A 117 -19.63 -0.68 1.97
CA TYR A 117 -19.87 0.76 1.85
C TYR A 117 -20.39 1.42 3.14
N ARG A 118 -21.01 0.66 4.06
CA ARG A 118 -21.47 1.21 5.35
C ARG A 118 -20.31 1.53 6.27
N ASP A 119 -19.24 0.74 6.21
CA ASP A 119 -18.00 1.04 6.93
C ASP A 119 -17.39 2.35 6.43
N ILE A 120 -17.38 2.58 5.11
CA ILE A 120 -16.87 3.84 4.55
C ILE A 120 -17.72 5.03 5.04
N GLN A 121 -19.05 4.89 5.09
CA GLN A 121 -19.94 5.95 5.56
C GLN A 121 -19.60 6.43 6.97
N ALA A 122 -19.09 5.56 7.84
CA ALA A 122 -18.69 5.95 9.19
C ALA A 122 -17.59 7.02 9.21
N TYR A 123 -16.81 7.13 8.12
CA TYR A 123 -15.70 8.08 8.00
C TYR A 123 -16.05 9.36 7.21
N GLU A 124 -17.24 9.48 6.61
CA GLU A 124 -17.65 10.66 5.85
C GLU A 124 -17.57 11.97 6.65
N SER A 125 -17.95 11.92 7.94
CA SER A 125 -17.93 13.11 8.82
C SER A 125 -16.53 13.68 9.07
N PHE A 126 -15.46 12.91 8.80
CA PHE A 126 -14.09 13.35 8.98
C PHE A 126 -13.53 14.08 7.77
N SER A 127 -14.24 14.09 6.64
CA SER A 127 -13.83 14.75 5.40
C SER A 127 -12.43 14.32 4.94
N LEU A 128 -12.14 13.02 4.97
CA LEU A 128 -10.90 12.44 4.47
C LEU A 128 -10.80 12.55 2.95
N ASP A 129 -9.58 12.58 2.42
CA ASP A 129 -9.35 12.57 0.97
C ASP A 129 -9.75 11.23 0.34
N ALA A 130 -9.48 10.12 1.04
CA ALA A 130 -9.93 8.79 0.65
C ALA A 130 -9.93 7.81 1.83
N VAL A 131 -10.60 6.67 1.62
CA VAL A 131 -10.60 5.53 2.55
C VAL A 131 -10.25 4.27 1.75
N SER A 132 -9.42 3.39 2.30
CA SER A 132 -9.05 2.14 1.64
C SER A 132 -10.01 1.02 1.99
N LEU A 133 -10.47 0.28 0.98
CA LEU A 133 -11.14 -1.00 1.17
C LEU A 133 -10.12 -2.11 1.41
N SER A 134 -10.55 -3.14 2.10
CA SER A 134 -9.78 -4.37 2.31
C SER A 134 -9.40 -5.01 0.97
N ASN A 135 -8.15 -5.49 0.87
CA ASN A 135 -7.71 -6.31 -0.26
C ASN A 135 -8.10 -7.81 -0.10
N GLU A 136 -8.88 -8.13 0.94
CA GLU A 136 -9.36 -9.48 1.23
C GLU A 136 -10.84 -9.68 0.86
N ILE A 137 -11.44 -8.72 0.12
CA ILE A 137 -12.80 -8.84 -0.42
C ILE A 137 -12.74 -9.04 -1.94
N PRO A 138 -13.76 -9.68 -2.54
CA PRO A 138 -13.87 -9.82 -3.98
C PRO A 138 -13.87 -8.48 -4.71
N LEU A 139 -13.25 -8.41 -5.90
CA LEU A 139 -13.24 -7.17 -6.69
C LEU A 139 -14.64 -6.66 -7.05
N LYS A 140 -15.62 -7.55 -7.22
CA LYS A 140 -17.02 -7.16 -7.44
C LYS A 140 -17.63 -6.42 -6.24
N ASP A 141 -17.18 -6.70 -5.02
CA ASP A 141 -17.61 -5.97 -3.82
C ASP A 141 -16.93 -4.60 -3.77
N VAL A 142 -15.67 -4.50 -4.22
CA VAL A 142 -14.97 -3.21 -4.41
C VAL A 142 -15.68 -2.37 -5.47
N GLU A 143 -16.05 -2.95 -6.62
CA GLU A 143 -16.84 -2.29 -7.65
C GLU A 143 -18.15 -1.76 -7.07
N LEU A 144 -18.92 -2.61 -6.37
CA LEU A 144 -20.17 -2.22 -5.72
C LEU A 144 -19.97 -1.06 -4.76
N CYS A 145 -18.97 -1.13 -3.87
CA CYS A 145 -18.64 -0.03 -2.96
C CYS A 145 -18.34 1.27 -3.72
N SER A 146 -17.61 1.18 -4.83
CA SER A 146 -17.21 2.33 -5.65
C SER A 146 -18.38 3.01 -6.36
N THR A 147 -19.54 2.35 -6.49
CA THR A 147 -20.76 2.99 -6.98
C THR A 147 -21.37 3.96 -5.98
N TYR A 148 -21.18 3.69 -4.68
CA TYR A 148 -21.67 4.54 -3.59
C TYR A 148 -20.66 5.62 -3.19
N PHE A 149 -19.37 5.28 -3.22
CA PHE A 149 -18.27 6.17 -2.82
C PHE A 149 -17.13 6.11 -3.82
N LYS A 150 -16.73 7.28 -4.32
CA LYS A 150 -15.62 7.39 -5.30
C LYS A 150 -14.28 7.68 -4.65
N ASP A 151 -14.27 8.19 -3.41
CA ASP A 151 -13.04 8.53 -2.68
C ASP A 151 -12.40 7.28 -2.04
N ILE A 152 -12.17 6.26 -2.89
CA ILE A 152 -11.55 4.99 -2.50
C ILE A 152 -10.08 5.00 -2.92
N PHE A 153 -9.21 4.59 -1.97
CA PHE A 153 -7.82 4.21 -2.20
C PHE A 153 -7.73 2.68 -2.22
N TYR A 154 -7.13 2.10 -3.26
CA TYR A 154 -7.10 0.64 -3.42
C TYR A 154 -5.77 0.15 -3.97
N LEU A 155 -5.27 -0.98 -3.45
CA LEU A 155 -4.05 -1.63 -3.93
C LEU A 155 -4.31 -2.28 -5.29
N GLY A 156 -3.68 -1.76 -6.34
CA GLY A 156 -3.75 -2.31 -7.70
C GLY A 156 -2.66 -3.34 -7.97
N PHE A 157 -1.48 -3.13 -7.39
CA PHE A 157 -0.32 -4.02 -7.54
C PHE A 157 0.58 -3.95 -6.31
N GLY A 158 1.13 -5.10 -5.89
CA GLY A 158 2.14 -5.19 -4.85
C GLY A 158 1.90 -6.31 -3.86
N TYR A 159 2.82 -6.47 -2.92
CA TYR A 159 2.68 -7.43 -1.83
C TYR A 159 1.67 -6.92 -0.80
N HIS A 160 0.77 -7.79 -0.37
CA HIS A 160 -0.23 -7.46 0.65
C HIS A 160 0.27 -7.92 2.03
N PRO A 161 0.41 -7.00 3.03
CA PRO A 161 0.70 -7.39 4.41
C PRO A 161 -0.52 -8.12 5.00
N MET A 162 -0.31 -9.36 5.46
CA MET A 162 -1.37 -10.18 6.04
C MET A 162 -1.30 -10.29 7.55
N TYR A 163 -0.17 -9.91 8.15
CA TYR A 163 0.03 -9.97 9.59
C TYR A 163 1.00 -8.88 10.02
N GLN A 164 0.65 -8.16 11.07
CA GLN A 164 1.49 -7.16 11.71
C GLN A 164 1.39 -7.29 13.22
N THR A 165 2.53 -7.29 13.89
CA THR A 165 2.62 -7.35 15.36
C THR A 165 3.76 -6.51 15.86
N TYR A 166 3.61 -5.94 17.05
CA TYR A 166 4.68 -5.20 17.75
C TYR A 166 5.77 -6.10 18.34
N ARG A 167 5.60 -7.42 18.25
CA ARG A 167 6.58 -8.39 18.76
C ARG A 167 7.71 -8.60 17.77
N TYR A 168 8.93 -8.73 18.27
CA TYR A 168 10.13 -9.03 17.51
C TYR A 168 10.26 -10.54 17.31
N LEU A 169 9.45 -11.12 16.43
CA LEU A 169 9.34 -12.57 16.29
C LEU A 169 10.59 -13.22 15.69
N LEU A 170 11.29 -12.53 14.78
CA LEU A 170 12.55 -13.02 14.20
C LEU A 170 13.67 -13.00 15.25
N SER A 171 13.80 -11.93 16.02
CA SER A 171 14.77 -11.83 17.11
C SER A 171 14.50 -12.89 18.19
N LEU A 172 13.24 -13.06 18.61
CA LEU A 172 12.85 -14.10 19.57
C LEU A 172 13.11 -15.52 19.03
N TYR A 173 12.88 -15.75 17.74
CA TYR A 173 13.16 -17.04 17.11
C TYR A 173 14.67 -17.33 17.06
N LYS A 174 15.50 -16.33 16.74
CA LYS A 174 16.98 -16.43 16.81
C LYS A 174 17.43 -16.86 18.21
N GLU A 175 16.96 -16.16 19.23
CA GLU A 175 17.30 -16.45 20.61
C GLU A 175 16.91 -17.86 21.03
N HIS A 176 15.68 -18.28 20.69
CA HIS A 176 15.15 -19.60 21.05
C HIS A 176 15.82 -20.74 20.28
N SER A 177 16.06 -20.59 18.99
CA SER A 177 16.59 -21.65 18.13
C SER A 177 18.12 -21.75 18.14
N GLY A 178 18.82 -20.70 18.55
CA GLY A 178 20.28 -20.59 18.45
C GLY A 178 20.80 -20.47 17.01
N LEU A 179 19.90 -20.29 16.02
CA LEU A 179 20.27 -20.08 14.63
C LEU A 179 20.76 -18.64 14.42
N ASP A 180 21.83 -18.49 13.66
CA ASP A 180 22.27 -17.17 13.20
C ASP A 180 21.87 -16.97 11.74
N PHE A 181 21.12 -15.89 11.47
CA PHE A 181 20.69 -15.47 10.13
C PHE A 181 20.61 -13.94 10.07
N THR A 182 20.79 -13.37 8.89
CA THR A 182 20.54 -11.95 8.66
C THR A 182 19.03 -11.72 8.47
N ASN A 183 18.56 -10.51 8.76
CA ASN A 183 17.13 -10.16 8.58
C ASN A 183 16.80 -9.75 7.14
N ASP A 184 17.76 -9.91 6.21
CA ASP A 184 17.59 -9.49 4.82
C ASP A 184 16.92 -10.59 3.98
N ASN A 185 15.87 -10.22 3.26
CA ASN A 185 15.17 -11.10 2.31
C ASN A 185 14.67 -12.43 2.89
N LEU A 186 14.27 -12.42 4.16
CA LEU A 186 13.73 -13.61 4.81
C LEU A 186 12.35 -13.96 4.27
N MET A 187 12.11 -15.28 4.19
CA MET A 187 10.83 -15.84 3.77
C MET A 187 10.37 -16.87 4.79
N LEU A 188 9.13 -16.73 5.26
CA LEU A 188 8.47 -17.79 6.02
C LEU A 188 7.95 -18.87 5.07
N GLN A 189 8.07 -20.12 5.49
CA GLN A 189 7.54 -21.27 4.77
C GLN A 189 6.82 -22.20 5.75
N GLU A 190 5.60 -22.58 5.43
CA GLU A 190 4.88 -23.61 6.19
C GLU A 190 5.31 -24.99 5.72
N ALA A 191 5.46 -25.95 6.66
CA ALA A 191 5.84 -27.31 6.33
C ALA A 191 4.81 -28.02 5.41
N THR A 192 3.54 -27.61 5.48
CA THR A 192 2.44 -28.17 4.67
C THR A 192 2.26 -27.48 3.33
N ARG A 193 2.95 -26.35 3.09
CA ARG A 193 2.86 -25.50 1.90
C ARG A 193 4.26 -25.14 1.40
N GLU A 194 4.98 -26.14 0.91
CA GLU A 194 6.40 -26.01 0.54
C GLU A 194 6.67 -24.95 -0.55
N ASN A 195 5.68 -24.62 -1.37
CA ASN A 195 5.80 -23.62 -2.44
C ASN A 195 5.41 -22.20 -2.00
N ASP A 196 4.76 -22.03 -0.85
CA ASP A 196 4.33 -20.74 -0.36
C ASP A 196 5.43 -20.12 0.50
N ARG A 197 6.03 -19.06 -0.03
CA ARG A 197 7.07 -18.30 0.65
C ARG A 197 6.57 -16.89 0.92
N CYS A 198 6.30 -16.58 2.18
CA CYS A 198 5.78 -15.32 2.65
C CYS A 198 6.93 -14.39 3.07
N PRO A 199 7.15 -13.24 2.40
CA PRO A 199 8.15 -12.29 2.85
C PRO A 199 7.86 -11.84 4.28
N ILE A 200 8.92 -11.71 5.10
CA ILE A 200 8.85 -11.26 6.47
C ILE A 200 9.92 -10.23 6.74
N ILE A 201 9.55 -9.15 7.42
CA ILE A 201 10.47 -8.13 7.90
C ILE A 201 10.28 -7.91 9.40
N GLU A 202 11.36 -7.52 10.07
CA GLU A 202 11.34 -7.06 11.45
C GLU A 202 12.13 -5.77 11.57
N ASN A 203 11.55 -4.78 12.22
CA ASN A 203 12.18 -3.50 12.50
C ASN A 203 11.67 -2.93 13.83
N LYS A 204 11.97 -1.65 14.14
CA LYS A 204 11.54 -1.01 15.39
C LYS A 204 10.02 -1.02 15.64
N TYR A 205 9.20 -1.29 14.62
CA TYR A 205 7.74 -1.41 14.72
C TYR A 205 7.26 -2.86 14.84
N GLY A 206 8.18 -3.79 15.08
CA GLY A 206 7.89 -5.20 15.24
C GLY A 206 8.01 -6.00 13.94
N THR A 207 7.20 -7.02 13.78
CA THR A 207 7.27 -7.98 12.68
C THR A 207 6.07 -7.85 11.75
N ILE A 208 6.32 -7.82 10.45
CA ILE A 208 5.30 -7.81 9.40
C ILE A 208 5.53 -9.00 8.48
N VAL A 209 4.46 -9.75 8.19
CA VAL A 209 4.45 -10.87 7.25
C VAL A 209 3.56 -10.50 6.07
N PHE A 210 4.07 -10.72 4.86
CA PHE A 210 3.35 -10.48 3.62
C PHE A 210 2.87 -11.79 3.02
N ARG A 211 1.85 -11.73 2.21
CA ARG A 211 1.36 -12.89 1.45
C ARG A 211 2.39 -13.34 0.42
N THR A 212 2.32 -14.61 0.05
CA THR A 212 3.08 -15.17 -1.07
C THR A 212 2.63 -14.52 -2.37
N GLY A 213 3.58 -13.90 -3.08
CA GLY A 213 3.34 -13.26 -4.37
C GLY A 213 2.68 -11.88 -4.30
N VAL A 214 2.63 -11.23 -5.43
CA VAL A 214 2.01 -9.91 -5.61
C VAL A 214 0.56 -10.03 -6.03
N ILE A 215 -0.26 -9.10 -5.56
CA ILE A 215 -1.56 -8.82 -6.16
C ILE A 215 -1.32 -8.12 -7.49
N SER A 216 -2.12 -8.44 -8.52
CA SER A 216 -2.19 -7.66 -9.76
C SER A 216 -3.63 -7.65 -10.28
N ASN A 217 -4.27 -6.50 -10.20
CA ASN A 217 -5.66 -6.31 -10.61
C ASN A 217 -5.82 -5.87 -12.07
N LEU A 218 -4.73 -5.94 -12.87
CA LEU A 218 -4.73 -5.41 -14.24
C LEU A 218 -5.74 -6.10 -15.15
N GLU A 219 -5.93 -7.41 -15.01
CA GLU A 219 -6.87 -8.18 -15.84
C GLU A 219 -8.34 -7.82 -15.61
N LYS A 220 -8.63 -7.27 -14.43
CA LYS A 220 -9.99 -6.86 -14.01
C LYS A 220 -10.06 -5.37 -13.67
N ILE A 221 -9.23 -4.57 -14.33
CA ILE A 221 -9.07 -3.14 -14.03
C ILE A 221 -10.38 -2.35 -14.21
N GLU A 222 -11.28 -2.82 -15.05
CA GLU A 222 -12.60 -2.22 -15.26
C GLU A 222 -13.47 -2.20 -14.00
N LEU A 223 -13.31 -3.19 -13.09
CA LEU A 223 -14.01 -3.22 -11.81
C LEU A 223 -13.52 -2.12 -10.84
N LEU A 224 -12.39 -1.50 -11.15
CA LEU A 224 -11.75 -0.46 -10.34
C LEU A 224 -11.87 0.94 -10.95
N GLU A 225 -12.56 1.12 -12.08
CA GLU A 225 -12.59 2.41 -12.81
C GLU A 225 -13.15 3.58 -11.98
N ASN A 226 -14.00 3.31 -10.99
CA ASN A 226 -14.60 4.30 -10.11
C ASN A 226 -13.75 4.60 -8.85
N VAL A 227 -12.66 3.86 -8.58
CA VAL A 227 -11.80 4.19 -7.44
C VAL A 227 -11.02 5.47 -7.73
N LYS A 228 -10.79 6.28 -6.69
CA LYS A 228 -10.05 7.54 -6.81
C LYS A 228 -8.57 7.30 -7.06
N TYR A 229 -7.96 6.44 -6.25
CA TYR A 229 -6.55 6.13 -6.28
C TYR A 229 -6.29 4.64 -6.43
N LEU A 230 -5.53 4.28 -7.46
CA LEU A 230 -4.97 2.95 -7.64
C LEU A 230 -3.51 2.97 -7.18
N TYR A 231 -3.22 2.31 -6.08
CA TYR A 231 -1.88 2.27 -5.50
C TYR A 231 -1.08 1.09 -6.06
N LEU A 232 0.13 1.37 -6.52
CA LEU A 232 1.09 0.38 -6.97
C LEU A 232 2.29 0.42 -6.02
N ASP A 233 2.56 -0.72 -5.34
CA ASP A 233 3.64 -0.85 -4.37
C ASP A 233 4.83 -1.61 -4.97
N SER A 234 6.04 -1.12 -4.70
CA SER A 234 7.30 -1.69 -5.21
C SER A 234 8.01 -2.61 -4.22
N ILE A 235 7.52 -2.71 -2.97
CA ILE A 235 8.21 -3.49 -1.93
C ILE A 235 8.48 -4.93 -2.41
N PHE A 236 9.71 -5.42 -2.22
CA PHE A 236 10.22 -6.73 -2.66
C PHE A 236 10.21 -6.96 -4.19
N VAL A 237 9.89 -5.96 -5.00
CA VAL A 237 9.91 -6.06 -6.47
C VAL A 237 11.20 -5.45 -6.99
N ASP A 238 11.84 -6.12 -7.95
CA ASP A 238 13.00 -5.57 -8.66
C ASP A 238 12.65 -4.25 -9.35
N GLU A 239 13.56 -3.28 -9.34
CA GLU A 239 13.35 -1.93 -9.82
C GLU A 239 12.94 -1.89 -11.30
N ASN A 240 13.63 -2.64 -12.16
CA ASN A 240 13.33 -2.67 -13.59
C ASN A 240 11.99 -3.34 -13.87
N LYS A 241 11.67 -4.40 -13.13
CA LYS A 241 10.35 -5.04 -13.22
C LYS A 241 9.25 -4.09 -12.79
N TYR A 242 9.48 -3.34 -11.71
CA TYR A 242 8.50 -2.38 -11.20
C TYR A 242 8.25 -1.23 -12.18
N LEU A 243 9.28 -0.68 -12.81
CA LEU A 243 9.11 0.34 -13.86
C LEU A 243 8.26 -0.19 -15.03
N ASN A 244 8.47 -1.43 -15.46
CA ASN A 244 7.62 -2.07 -16.47
C ASN A 244 6.18 -2.23 -15.99
N VAL A 245 5.95 -2.55 -14.72
CA VAL A 245 4.61 -2.61 -14.12
C VAL A 245 3.94 -1.23 -14.20
N LEU A 246 4.61 -0.17 -13.74
CA LEU A 246 4.08 1.20 -13.76
C LEU A 246 3.70 1.65 -15.17
N GLU A 247 4.61 1.48 -16.13
CA GLU A 247 4.35 1.84 -17.53
C GLU A 247 3.18 1.04 -18.09
N THR A 248 3.08 -0.25 -17.76
CA THR A 248 1.99 -1.13 -18.22
C THR A 248 0.64 -0.69 -17.66
N TYR A 249 0.56 -0.45 -16.34
CA TYR A 249 -0.65 0.06 -15.71
C TYR A 249 -1.07 1.41 -16.30
N PHE A 250 -0.11 2.33 -16.47
CA PHE A 250 -0.38 3.62 -17.11
C PHE A 250 -0.97 3.46 -18.51
N LYS A 251 -0.38 2.59 -19.35
CA LYS A 251 -0.87 2.34 -20.71
C LYS A 251 -2.28 1.75 -20.72
N VAL A 252 -2.57 0.80 -19.84
CA VAL A 252 -3.92 0.17 -19.77
C VAL A 252 -4.94 1.17 -19.26
N VAL A 253 -4.65 1.89 -18.16
CA VAL A 253 -5.57 2.87 -17.55
C VAL A 253 -5.90 4.02 -18.53
N ASN A 254 -4.95 4.39 -19.39
CA ASN A 254 -5.15 5.41 -20.43
C ASN A 254 -5.60 4.85 -21.79
N ASN A 255 -6.00 3.58 -21.86
CA ASN A 255 -6.47 2.91 -23.09
C ASN A 255 -5.46 2.96 -24.25
N LEU A 256 -4.15 2.98 -23.97
CA LEU A 256 -3.08 2.92 -24.98
C LEU A 256 -2.78 1.49 -25.41
N ILE A 257 -3.03 0.52 -24.55
CA ILE A 257 -3.00 -0.92 -24.84
C ILE A 257 -4.21 -1.58 -24.18
N SER A 258 -4.58 -2.77 -24.64
CA SER A 258 -5.65 -3.55 -23.99
C SER A 258 -5.18 -4.15 -22.66
N LYS A 259 -6.12 -4.50 -21.77
CA LYS A 259 -5.79 -5.18 -20.50
C LYS A 259 -5.16 -6.56 -20.73
N GLU A 260 -5.56 -7.26 -21.81
CA GLU A 260 -5.00 -8.55 -22.21
C GLU A 260 -3.54 -8.43 -22.64
N GLU A 261 -3.20 -7.36 -23.38
CA GLU A 261 -1.82 -7.05 -23.74
C GLU A 261 -1.00 -6.70 -22.48
N GLY A 262 -1.57 -5.85 -21.61
CA GLY A 262 -0.95 -5.50 -20.34
C GLY A 262 -0.69 -6.72 -19.43
N ALA A 263 -1.66 -7.63 -19.30
CA ALA A 263 -1.53 -8.86 -18.53
C ALA A 263 -0.41 -9.77 -19.08
N LYS A 264 -0.23 -9.86 -20.38
CA LYS A 264 0.89 -10.60 -20.99
C LYS A 264 2.24 -9.98 -20.61
N VAL A 265 2.35 -8.65 -20.57
CA VAL A 265 3.58 -7.97 -20.13
C VAL A 265 3.86 -8.32 -18.67
N ILE A 266 2.88 -8.17 -17.77
CA ILE A 266 3.05 -8.49 -16.35
C ILE A 266 3.47 -9.96 -16.16
N SER A 267 2.83 -10.90 -16.85
CA SER A 267 3.16 -12.33 -16.79
C SER A 267 4.59 -12.62 -17.26
N SER A 268 5.12 -11.85 -18.21
CA SER A 268 6.50 -12.02 -18.71
C SER A 268 7.58 -11.57 -17.72
N LEU A 269 7.21 -10.81 -16.67
CA LEU A 269 8.15 -10.31 -15.66
C LEU A 269 8.59 -11.38 -14.65
N ASN A 270 8.08 -12.62 -14.75
CA ASN A 270 8.39 -13.70 -13.80
C ASN A 270 8.13 -13.28 -12.34
N LEU A 271 6.98 -12.68 -12.09
CA LEU A 271 6.45 -12.39 -10.76
C LEU A 271 5.43 -13.47 -10.37
N THR A 272 5.48 -13.92 -9.13
CA THR A 272 4.42 -14.79 -8.60
C THR A 272 3.19 -13.92 -8.33
N ILE A 273 2.12 -14.10 -9.11
CA ILE A 273 0.86 -13.38 -8.92
C ILE A 273 -0.06 -14.22 -8.03
N ASN A 274 -0.68 -13.58 -7.03
CA ASN A 274 -1.60 -14.20 -6.10
C ASN A 274 -2.81 -13.31 -5.81
N ASN A 275 -3.86 -13.46 -6.61
CA ASN A 275 -5.11 -12.69 -6.52
C ASN A 275 -6.21 -13.44 -5.75
N GLN A 276 -5.86 -14.44 -4.97
CA GLN A 276 -6.76 -15.48 -4.42
C GLN A 276 -8.07 -14.93 -3.80
N PHE A 277 -8.00 -13.88 -2.97
CA PHE A 277 -9.23 -13.33 -2.35
C PHE A 277 -10.09 -12.53 -3.32
N MET A 278 -9.50 -11.96 -4.34
CA MET A 278 -10.17 -11.06 -5.27
C MET A 278 -11.09 -11.78 -6.26
N ASP A 279 -10.84 -13.09 -6.44
CA ASP A 279 -11.54 -13.93 -7.41
C ASP A 279 -12.58 -14.86 -6.79
N VAL A 280 -12.61 -14.94 -5.46
CA VAL A 280 -13.48 -15.86 -4.70
C VAL A 280 -14.58 -15.07 -3.99
N ASP A 281 -15.79 -15.62 -3.95
CA ASP A 281 -16.87 -15.04 -3.16
C ASP A 281 -16.50 -15.02 -1.67
N SER A 282 -16.93 -13.99 -0.95
CA SER A 282 -16.61 -13.79 0.48
C SER A 282 -17.18 -14.88 1.40
N VAL A 283 -18.06 -15.73 0.90
CA VAL A 283 -18.60 -16.87 1.63
C VAL A 283 -17.68 -18.07 1.42
N TYR A 284 -16.91 -18.40 2.43
CA TYR A 284 -16.10 -19.61 2.45
C TYR A 284 -16.99 -20.86 2.46
N ASN A 285 -16.91 -21.69 1.43
CA ASN A 285 -17.53 -22.99 1.39
C ASN A 285 -16.44 -24.07 1.45
N PRO A 286 -16.27 -24.78 2.59
CA PRO A 286 -15.22 -25.79 2.74
C PRO A 286 -15.22 -26.89 1.68
N LYS A 287 -16.39 -27.17 1.07
CA LYS A 287 -16.55 -28.21 0.04
C LYS A 287 -15.99 -27.83 -1.34
N GLU A 288 -15.63 -26.56 -1.55
CA GLU A 288 -15.05 -26.09 -2.81
C GLU A 288 -13.52 -26.26 -2.85
N PHE A 289 -12.91 -26.70 -1.76
CA PHE A 289 -11.47 -26.89 -1.60
C PHE A 289 -11.07 -28.36 -1.33
N GLU A 290 -12.02 -29.29 -1.38
CA GLU A 290 -11.78 -30.75 -1.38
C GLU A 290 -11.72 -31.25 -2.84
#